data_c26339fd4e921970349a5e569a346888
#
_entry.id   c26339fd4e921970349a5e569a346888
#
_cell.length_a   1.000
_cell.length_b   1.000
_cell.length_c   1.000
_cell.angle_alpha   90.00
_cell.angle_beta   90.00
_cell.angle_gamma   90.00
#
_symmetry.space_group_name_H-M   'P 1'
#
loop_
_entity.id
_entity.type
_entity.pdbx_description
1 polymer ?
#
loop_
_entity_poly.entity_id
_entity_poly.type
_entity_poly.pdbx_seq_one_letter_code
_entity_poly.pdbx_strand_id
1 'polypeptide(L)'
;RRMGVGNRDPAKVVAHVAAGGVGAASLEELAAAIEEVTRVTRDYRMRLTPYYASLIQPRDLRDPVLVQSVPTAEMVDTVGTEIPPVAADHSPARLIDQFYPRVVTIKATNMCAMYCTHCLRIAHIGKHDQVYGQEAYAEALDYIRDNELIRDVLITGGDAFALPNRHLAWLLKELDEIGHVKVKRLGTRIPVTAPMRVDDELLEILEASDD
;
A
#
# COMPACT_ATOMS: atom_id res chain seq x y z
N ARG A 1 7.36 2.10 -18.17
CA ARG A 1 5.90 2.14 -18.49
C ARG A 1 5.19 2.66 -17.25
N ARG A 2 4.36 3.70 -17.36
CA ARG A 2 3.52 4.16 -16.24
C ARG A 2 2.67 2.97 -15.80
N MET A 3 2.71 2.62 -14.49
CA MET A 3 1.77 1.66 -13.91
C MET A 3 0.38 2.05 -14.38
N GLY A 4 -0.30 1.13 -15.06
CA GLY A 4 -1.61 1.41 -15.61
C GLY A 4 -2.51 1.96 -14.52
N VAL A 5 -3.20 3.04 -14.82
CA VAL A 5 -4.11 3.71 -13.87
C VAL A 5 -5.10 2.66 -13.40
N GLY A 6 -4.97 2.27 -12.13
CA GLY A 6 -5.92 1.33 -11.52
C GLY A 6 -7.34 1.82 -11.72
N ASN A 7 -8.27 0.90 -11.88
CA ASN A 7 -9.68 1.24 -12.07
C ASN A 7 -10.17 2.04 -10.85
N ARG A 8 -10.38 3.35 -11.04
CA ARG A 8 -10.87 4.26 -10.00
C ARG A 8 -12.40 4.40 -10.04
N ASP A 9 -13.03 3.68 -10.95
CA ASP A 9 -14.47 3.74 -11.15
C ASP A 9 -15.13 2.55 -10.42
N PRO A 10 -15.75 2.79 -9.25
CA PRO A 10 -16.44 1.75 -8.49
C PRO A 10 -17.48 1.01 -9.30
N ALA A 11 -18.20 1.72 -10.17
CA ALA A 11 -19.24 1.12 -11.01
C ALA A 11 -18.70 0.05 -11.96
N LYS A 12 -17.47 0.21 -12.47
CA LYS A 12 -16.83 -0.80 -13.32
C LYS A 12 -16.43 -2.05 -12.57
N VAL A 13 -15.97 -1.92 -11.31
CA VAL A 13 -15.64 -3.06 -10.46
C VAL A 13 -16.90 -3.84 -10.14
N VAL A 14 -17.96 -3.15 -9.73
CA VAL A 14 -19.23 -3.79 -9.40
C VAL A 14 -19.89 -4.38 -10.65
N ALA A 15 -19.79 -3.72 -11.82
CA ALA A 15 -20.29 -4.27 -13.09
C ALA A 15 -19.54 -5.58 -13.47
N HIS A 16 -18.24 -5.70 -13.16
CA HIS A 16 -17.50 -6.94 -13.33
C HIS A 16 -18.05 -8.04 -12.40
N VAL A 17 -18.27 -7.72 -11.13
CA VAL A 17 -18.89 -8.64 -10.17
C VAL A 17 -20.32 -9.03 -10.60
N ALA A 18 -21.08 -8.12 -11.20
CA ALA A 18 -22.44 -8.36 -11.67
C ALA A 18 -22.54 -9.30 -12.91
N ALA A 19 -21.48 -9.43 -13.69
CA ALA A 19 -21.49 -10.18 -14.97
C ALA A 19 -21.51 -11.71 -14.85
N GLY A 20 -21.43 -12.30 -13.66
CA GLY A 20 -21.24 -13.75 -13.46
C GLY A 20 -22.46 -14.55 -13.00
N GLY A 21 -22.31 -15.85 -13.02
CA GLY A 21 -23.20 -17.01 -12.94
C GLY A 21 -24.27 -17.17 -11.85
N VAL A 22 -24.88 -18.34 -11.81
CA VAL A 22 -26.05 -18.74 -11.00
C VAL A 22 -25.65 -18.93 -9.52
N GLY A 23 -26.45 -18.38 -8.58
CA GLY A 23 -26.28 -18.57 -7.13
C GLY A 23 -25.72 -17.37 -6.38
N ALA A 24 -25.62 -16.23 -7.03
CA ALA A 24 -25.00 -15.02 -6.57
C ALA A 24 -26.03 -13.95 -6.15
N ALA A 25 -25.54 -12.83 -5.59
CA ALA A 25 -26.35 -11.69 -5.22
C ALA A 25 -27.35 -11.27 -6.29
N SER A 26 -28.55 -10.88 -5.87
CA SER A 26 -29.60 -10.37 -6.75
C SER A 26 -29.17 -9.05 -7.40
N LEU A 27 -29.87 -8.63 -8.46
CA LEU A 27 -29.63 -7.33 -9.09
C LEU A 27 -29.90 -6.17 -8.13
N GLU A 28 -30.83 -6.34 -7.20
CA GLU A 28 -31.16 -5.34 -6.18
C GLU A 28 -30.03 -5.21 -5.14
N GLU A 29 -29.49 -6.33 -4.64
CA GLU A 29 -28.34 -6.34 -3.75
C GLU A 29 -27.10 -5.74 -4.40
N LEU A 30 -26.87 -6.03 -5.68
CA LEU A 30 -25.78 -5.44 -6.44
C LEU A 30 -25.94 -3.93 -6.64
N ALA A 31 -27.17 -3.47 -6.92
CA ALA A 31 -27.46 -2.05 -7.05
C ALA A 31 -27.24 -1.31 -5.73
N ALA A 32 -27.67 -1.88 -4.61
CA ALA A 32 -27.43 -1.34 -3.28
C ALA A 32 -25.92 -1.28 -2.96
N ALA A 33 -25.16 -2.32 -3.28
CA ALA A 33 -23.71 -2.33 -3.09
C ALA A 33 -23.00 -1.27 -3.96
N ILE A 34 -23.45 -1.03 -5.19
CA ILE A 34 -22.91 0.04 -6.05
C ILE A 34 -23.15 1.41 -5.41
N GLU A 35 -24.36 1.65 -4.93
CA GLU A 35 -24.74 2.91 -4.32
C GLU A 35 -23.92 3.15 -3.04
N GLU A 36 -23.77 2.12 -2.21
CA GLU A 36 -22.92 2.17 -1.01
C GLU A 36 -21.48 2.50 -1.33
N VAL A 37 -20.84 1.73 -2.22
CA VAL A 37 -19.44 1.94 -2.62
C VAL A 37 -19.26 3.33 -3.23
N THR A 38 -20.22 3.80 -4.04
CA THR A 38 -20.19 5.14 -4.63
C THR A 38 -20.23 6.23 -3.55
N ARG A 39 -21.01 6.04 -2.50
CA ARG A 39 -21.06 6.95 -1.35
C ARG A 39 -19.75 6.94 -0.57
N VAL A 40 -19.26 5.77 -0.21
CA VAL A 40 -18.07 5.58 0.62
C VAL A 40 -16.81 6.09 -0.08
N THR A 41 -16.69 5.93 -1.39
CA THR A 41 -15.53 6.37 -2.17
C THR A 41 -15.39 7.89 -2.32
N ARG A 42 -16.34 8.68 -1.82
CA ARG A 42 -16.18 10.14 -1.66
C ARG A 42 -15.14 10.47 -0.59
N ASP A 43 -15.10 9.67 0.48
CA ASP A 43 -14.21 9.86 1.63
C ASP A 43 -13.00 8.92 1.57
N TYR A 44 -13.20 7.69 1.09
CA TYR A 44 -12.16 6.67 0.93
C TYR A 44 -11.85 6.41 -0.53
N ARG A 45 -10.68 6.81 -0.99
CA ARG A 45 -10.24 6.51 -2.37
C ARG A 45 -10.13 5.00 -2.56
N MET A 46 -10.83 4.49 -3.56
CA MET A 46 -10.64 3.14 -4.06
C MET A 46 -9.56 3.13 -5.14
N ARG A 47 -8.66 2.17 -5.07
CA ARG A 47 -7.71 1.84 -6.14
C ARG A 47 -7.58 0.34 -6.26
N LEU A 48 -7.67 -0.14 -7.48
CA LEU A 48 -7.62 -1.56 -7.80
C LEU A 48 -7.01 -1.72 -9.19
N THR A 49 -6.12 -2.69 -9.36
CA THR A 49 -5.62 -3.01 -10.70
C THR A 49 -6.64 -3.84 -11.47
N PRO A 50 -6.68 -3.75 -12.80
CA PRO A 50 -7.53 -4.63 -13.61
C PRO A 50 -7.25 -6.12 -13.37
N TYR A 51 -5.98 -6.46 -13.15
CA TYR A 51 -5.57 -7.83 -12.82
C TYR A 51 -6.23 -8.29 -11.50
N TYR A 52 -6.09 -7.52 -10.42
CA TYR A 52 -6.63 -7.91 -9.12
C TYR A 52 -8.17 -7.93 -9.14
N ALA A 53 -8.81 -7.00 -9.87
CA ALA A 53 -10.24 -7.00 -10.09
C ALA A 53 -10.73 -8.30 -10.79
N SER A 54 -9.92 -8.85 -11.71
CA SER A 54 -10.27 -10.08 -12.43
C SER A 54 -10.25 -11.34 -11.56
N LEU A 55 -9.65 -11.27 -10.36
CA LEU A 55 -9.62 -12.37 -9.38
C LEU A 55 -10.90 -12.45 -8.53
N ILE A 56 -11.70 -11.38 -8.51
CA ILE A 56 -12.95 -11.34 -7.75
C ILE A 56 -13.96 -12.31 -8.37
N GLN A 57 -14.54 -13.16 -7.53
CA GLN A 57 -15.59 -14.08 -7.98
C GLN A 57 -16.85 -13.29 -8.35
N PRO A 58 -17.34 -13.47 -9.58
CA PRO A 58 -18.55 -12.75 -10.01
C PRO A 58 -19.75 -13.02 -9.10
N ARG A 59 -20.46 -11.95 -8.74
CA ARG A 59 -21.67 -11.96 -7.91
C ARG A 59 -21.51 -12.47 -6.47
N ASP A 60 -20.31 -12.69 -5.98
CA ASP A 60 -20.06 -13.01 -4.57
C ASP A 60 -19.62 -11.76 -3.81
N LEU A 61 -20.56 -11.15 -3.09
CA LEU A 61 -20.28 -9.98 -2.25
C LEU A 61 -19.44 -10.30 -1.00
N ARG A 62 -19.20 -11.59 -0.70
CA ARG A 62 -18.31 -12.05 0.39
C ARG A 62 -16.97 -12.56 -0.12
N ASP A 63 -16.73 -12.45 -1.42
CA ASP A 63 -15.44 -12.85 -2.00
C ASP A 63 -14.28 -12.20 -1.23
N PRO A 64 -13.29 -12.97 -0.75
CA PRO A 64 -12.19 -12.45 0.05
C PRO A 64 -11.31 -11.44 -0.70
N VAL A 65 -11.24 -11.50 -2.03
CA VAL A 65 -10.53 -10.53 -2.85
C VAL A 65 -11.31 -9.21 -2.90
N LEU A 66 -12.65 -9.30 -3.05
CA LEU A 66 -13.53 -8.14 -3.05
C LEU A 66 -13.46 -7.39 -1.72
N VAL A 67 -13.69 -8.08 -0.60
CA VAL A 67 -13.79 -7.43 0.73
C VAL A 67 -12.49 -6.79 1.20
N GLN A 68 -11.35 -7.23 0.68
CA GLN A 68 -10.05 -6.63 0.97
C GLN A 68 -9.74 -5.36 0.15
N SER A 69 -10.52 -5.09 -0.90
CA SER A 69 -10.17 -4.10 -1.92
C SER A 69 -11.25 -3.08 -2.22
N VAL A 70 -12.50 -3.39 -1.87
CA VAL A 70 -13.65 -2.52 -2.11
C VAL A 70 -14.16 -1.99 -0.76
N PRO A 71 -14.14 -0.66 -0.54
CA PRO A 71 -14.55 -0.08 0.72
C PRO A 71 -16.05 -0.25 0.97
N THR A 72 -16.43 -0.43 2.24
CA THR A 72 -17.79 -0.60 2.71
C THR A 72 -18.22 0.55 3.64
N ALA A 73 -19.51 0.68 3.90
CA ALA A 73 -20.04 1.66 4.84
C ALA A 73 -19.46 1.51 6.25
N GLU A 74 -19.21 0.28 6.69
CA GLU A 74 -18.60 -0.02 7.98
C GLU A 74 -17.24 0.67 8.17
N MET A 75 -16.50 0.91 7.10
CA MET A 75 -15.23 1.63 7.17
C MET A 75 -15.44 3.10 7.52
N VAL A 76 -16.53 3.72 7.08
CA VAL A 76 -16.86 5.12 7.41
C VAL A 76 -17.25 5.24 8.88
N ASP A 77 -18.03 4.29 9.36
CA ASP A 77 -18.52 4.26 10.75
C ASP A 77 -17.39 3.98 11.76
N THR A 78 -16.36 3.26 11.34
CA THR A 78 -15.19 2.94 12.20
C THR A 78 -14.13 4.04 12.23
N VAL A 79 -14.17 5.03 11.35
CA VAL A 79 -13.19 6.15 11.34
C VAL A 79 -13.34 7.09 12.53
N GLY A 80 -14.50 7.11 13.17
CA GLY A 80 -14.69 7.80 14.46
C GLY A 80 -14.21 6.99 15.68
N THR A 81 -14.00 5.68 15.54
CA THR A 81 -13.39 4.84 16.57
C THR A 81 -11.89 4.82 16.32
N GLU A 82 -11.20 5.63 17.04
CA GLU A 82 -9.77 5.87 17.00
C GLU A 82 -8.95 4.59 16.81
N ILE A 83 -8.51 4.31 15.57
CA ILE A 83 -7.17 3.75 15.44
C ILE A 83 -6.28 4.91 15.88
N PRO A 84 -5.64 4.83 17.05
CA PRO A 84 -4.83 5.93 17.49
C PRO A 84 -3.85 6.26 16.36
N PRO A 85 -3.72 7.53 15.98
CA PRO A 85 -2.63 7.90 15.09
C PRO A 85 -1.38 7.30 15.71
N VAL A 86 -0.56 6.63 14.90
CA VAL A 86 0.78 6.21 15.35
C VAL A 86 1.32 7.42 16.07
N ALA A 87 1.45 7.31 17.38
CA ALA A 87 1.67 8.46 18.24
C ALA A 87 2.91 9.19 17.73
N ALA A 88 2.89 10.51 17.74
CA ALA A 88 4.04 11.32 17.32
C ALA A 88 5.34 10.88 18.02
N ASP A 89 5.20 10.30 19.21
CA ASP A 89 6.28 9.71 20.02
C ASP A 89 7.03 8.55 19.33
N HIS A 90 6.43 7.93 18.30
CA HIS A 90 7.05 6.85 17.53
C HIS A 90 7.60 7.31 16.18
N SER A 91 7.57 8.61 15.89
CA SER A 91 8.08 9.19 14.64
C SER A 91 9.25 10.15 14.95
N PRO A 92 10.42 9.64 15.34
CA PRO A 92 11.56 10.44 15.81
C PRO A 92 12.21 11.29 14.72
N ALA A 93 12.01 10.93 13.45
CA ALA A 93 12.48 11.67 12.29
C ALA A 93 11.45 11.62 11.16
N ARG A 94 11.60 12.50 10.18
CA ARG A 94 10.75 12.50 8.99
C ARG A 94 10.84 11.14 8.28
N LEU A 95 9.72 10.60 7.87
CA LEU A 95 9.56 9.28 7.23
C LEU A 95 9.90 8.08 8.14
N ILE A 96 10.30 8.26 9.38
CA ILE A 96 10.62 7.17 10.30
C ILE A 96 9.46 6.95 11.27
N ASP A 97 9.10 5.67 11.46
CA ASP A 97 8.38 5.19 12.63
C ASP A 97 9.25 4.15 13.34
N GLN A 98 9.39 4.28 14.66
CA GLN A 98 10.18 3.37 15.48
C GLN A 98 9.40 2.94 16.72
N PHE A 99 9.01 1.67 16.79
CA PHE A 99 8.31 1.06 17.93
C PHE A 99 9.26 0.20 18.78
N TYR A 100 10.39 -0.21 18.22
CA TYR A 100 11.38 -1.08 18.85
C TYR A 100 12.77 -0.51 18.69
N PRO A 101 13.68 -0.67 19.68
CA PRO A 101 15.00 -0.05 19.64
C PRO A 101 15.86 -0.46 18.46
N ARG A 102 15.65 -1.65 17.89
CA ARG A 102 16.47 -2.21 16.81
C ARG A 102 15.82 -2.20 15.44
N VAL A 103 14.56 -1.79 15.37
CA VAL A 103 13.76 -1.87 14.15
C VAL A 103 13.13 -0.53 13.85
N VAL A 104 13.32 -0.05 12.63
CA VAL A 104 12.63 1.13 12.14
C VAL A 104 11.85 0.84 10.88
N THR A 105 10.84 1.64 10.65
CA THR A 105 10.09 1.67 9.40
C THR A 105 10.38 2.97 8.66
N ILE A 106 10.76 2.89 7.38
CA ILE A 106 10.81 4.03 6.47
C ILE A 106 9.48 4.10 5.72
N LYS A 107 8.75 5.20 5.89
CA LYS A 107 7.53 5.52 5.12
C LYS A 107 7.94 6.08 3.75
N ALA A 108 8.42 5.19 2.87
CA ALA A 108 9.09 5.59 1.64
C ALA A 108 8.14 6.22 0.59
N THR A 109 6.86 5.90 0.66
CA THR A 109 5.84 6.48 -0.23
C THR A 109 4.46 6.35 0.43
N ASN A 110 3.47 7.08 -0.07
CA ASN A 110 2.07 6.86 0.28
C ASN A 110 1.26 6.23 -0.87
N MET A 111 1.96 5.73 -1.90
CA MET A 111 1.33 5.10 -3.06
C MET A 111 1.22 3.59 -2.87
N CYS A 112 0.10 3.03 -3.32
CA CYS A 112 -0.13 1.60 -3.44
C CYS A 112 -0.75 1.27 -4.79
N ALA A 113 -0.57 0.05 -5.28
CA ALA A 113 -1.29 -0.45 -6.45
C ALA A 113 -2.78 -0.72 -6.13
N MET A 114 -3.06 -1.07 -4.88
CA MET A 114 -4.40 -1.27 -4.34
C MET A 114 -4.50 -0.66 -2.95
N TYR A 115 -5.63 -0.03 -2.63
CA TYR A 115 -5.93 0.43 -1.28
C TYR A 115 -6.71 -0.66 -0.53
N CYS A 116 -6.07 -1.19 0.53
CA CYS A 116 -6.66 -2.24 1.35
C CYS A 116 -7.70 -1.67 2.30
N THR A 117 -8.84 -2.33 2.44
CA THR A 117 -9.90 -1.95 3.39
C THR A 117 -9.46 -2.03 4.85
N HIS A 118 -8.52 -2.92 5.16
CA HIS A 118 -7.93 -3.15 6.48
C HIS A 118 -6.60 -2.40 6.71
N CYS A 119 -6.35 -1.32 5.96
CA CYS A 119 -5.08 -0.60 6.04
C CYS A 119 -4.98 0.20 7.35
N LEU A 120 -4.00 -0.13 8.20
CA LEU A 120 -3.72 0.62 9.43
C LEU A 120 -3.27 2.07 9.18
N ARG A 121 -2.84 2.37 7.95
CA ARG A 121 -2.35 3.68 7.52
C ARG A 121 -3.33 4.42 6.60
N ILE A 122 -4.59 4.03 6.60
CA ILE A 122 -5.59 4.56 5.68
C ILE A 122 -5.73 6.09 5.76
N ALA A 123 -5.50 6.67 6.93
CA ALA A 123 -5.53 8.12 7.13
C ALA A 123 -4.43 8.86 6.35
N HIS A 124 -3.32 8.19 6.03
CA HIS A 124 -2.15 8.77 5.35
C HIS A 124 -2.02 8.34 3.90
N ILE A 125 -2.67 7.23 3.52
CA ILE A 125 -2.58 6.63 2.19
C ILE A 125 -3.77 7.06 1.35
N GLY A 126 -3.54 7.31 0.08
CA GLY A 126 -4.61 7.51 -0.89
C GLY A 126 -5.15 8.94 -1.01
N LYS A 127 -4.77 9.90 -0.17
CA LYS A 127 -5.21 11.30 -0.34
C LYS A 127 -4.54 11.97 -1.53
N HIS A 128 -3.21 11.91 -1.58
CA HIS A 128 -2.39 12.40 -2.69
C HIS A 128 -1.26 11.42 -2.93
N ASP A 129 -1.07 11.00 -4.17
CA ASP A 129 0.05 10.13 -4.54
C ASP A 129 1.34 10.95 -4.45
N GLN A 130 2.26 10.53 -3.59
CA GLN A 130 3.51 11.24 -3.36
C GLN A 130 4.71 10.29 -3.36
N VAL A 131 5.71 10.65 -4.15
CA VAL A 131 7.09 10.18 -4.02
C VAL A 131 7.86 11.31 -3.36
N TYR A 132 8.50 11.01 -2.26
CA TYR A 132 9.29 12.01 -1.54
C TYR A 132 10.59 12.32 -2.28
N GLY A 133 11.10 13.54 -2.13
CA GLY A 133 12.41 13.94 -2.64
C GLY A 133 13.55 13.41 -1.76
N GLN A 134 14.78 13.43 -2.29
CA GLN A 134 15.97 12.95 -1.58
C GLN A 134 16.18 13.62 -0.22
N GLU A 135 15.85 14.91 -0.08
CA GLU A 135 15.95 15.64 1.20
C GLU A 135 15.11 14.99 2.32
N ALA A 136 13.93 14.47 1.99
CA ALA A 136 13.09 13.80 2.97
C ALA A 136 13.66 12.47 3.44
N TYR A 137 14.38 11.77 2.56
CA TYR A 137 15.07 10.54 2.92
C TYR A 137 16.39 10.80 3.65
N ALA A 138 17.06 11.92 3.38
CA ALA A 138 18.32 12.27 4.05
C ALA A 138 18.15 12.29 5.57
N GLU A 139 17.10 12.98 6.07
CA GLU A 139 16.80 13.02 7.51
C GLU A 139 16.54 11.61 8.08
N ALA A 140 15.83 10.76 7.35
CA ALA A 140 15.58 9.38 7.77
C ALA A 140 16.85 8.53 7.80
N LEU A 141 17.71 8.67 6.79
CA LEU A 141 18.98 7.95 6.69
C LEU A 141 19.98 8.42 7.74
N ASP A 142 20.04 9.74 8.00
CA ASP A 142 20.90 10.30 9.06
C ASP A 142 20.45 9.80 10.43
N TYR A 143 19.14 9.77 10.71
CA TYR A 143 18.61 9.18 11.93
C TYR A 143 19.06 7.70 12.10
N ILE A 144 19.03 6.91 11.02
CA ILE A 144 19.47 5.52 11.06
C ILE A 144 20.98 5.44 11.28
N ARG A 145 21.80 6.27 10.60
CA ARG A 145 23.26 6.31 10.75
C ARG A 145 23.69 6.64 12.17
N ASP A 146 23.00 7.61 12.80
CA ASP A 146 23.32 8.08 14.15
C ASP A 146 22.90 7.10 15.26
N ASN A 147 22.08 6.09 14.92
CA ASN A 147 21.54 5.11 15.87
C ASN A 147 22.07 3.70 15.61
N GLU A 148 23.27 3.41 16.10
CA GLU A 148 23.94 2.11 15.89
C GLU A 148 23.19 0.88 16.43
N LEU A 149 22.14 1.08 17.24
CA LEU A 149 21.29 -0.02 17.70
C LEU A 149 20.36 -0.55 16.59
N ILE A 150 20.05 0.28 15.58
CA ILE A 150 19.16 -0.10 14.50
C ILE A 150 19.85 -1.14 13.62
N ARG A 151 19.22 -2.29 13.48
CA ARG A 151 19.71 -3.45 12.70
C ARG A 151 18.79 -3.85 11.56
N ASP A 152 17.54 -3.47 11.65
CA ASP A 152 16.45 -3.92 10.79
C ASP A 152 15.65 -2.70 10.31
N VAL A 153 15.57 -2.54 9.00
CA VAL A 153 14.89 -1.44 8.34
C VAL A 153 13.77 -1.99 7.45
N LEU A 154 12.52 -1.68 7.81
CA LEU A 154 11.36 -2.00 6.99
C LEU A 154 11.02 -0.82 6.07
N ILE A 155 11.22 -0.98 4.78
CA ILE A 155 10.81 -0.02 3.75
C ILE A 155 9.35 -0.29 3.38
N THR A 156 8.45 0.67 3.63
CA THR A 156 7.02 0.56 3.36
C THR A 156 6.36 1.94 3.30
N GLY A 157 5.26 2.17 3.97
CA GLY A 157 4.50 3.43 3.98
C GLY A 157 3.20 3.23 3.24
N GLY A 158 3.20 3.40 1.92
CA GLY A 158 2.29 2.75 0.98
C GLY A 158 2.82 1.34 0.67
N ASP A 159 3.20 1.13 -0.55
CA ASP A 159 3.79 -0.14 -1.00
C ASP A 159 5.21 0.12 -1.51
N ALA A 160 6.21 -0.59 -0.99
CA ALA A 160 7.60 -0.36 -1.35
C ALA A 160 7.87 -0.50 -2.86
N PHE A 161 7.21 -1.44 -3.53
CA PHE A 161 7.35 -1.64 -4.97
C PHE A 161 6.57 -0.63 -5.83
N ALA A 162 5.78 0.25 -5.19
CA ALA A 162 5.19 1.40 -5.87
C ALA A 162 6.22 2.53 -6.13
N LEU A 163 7.37 2.48 -5.49
CA LEU A 163 8.48 3.37 -5.79
C LEU A 163 8.99 3.14 -7.24
N PRO A 164 9.42 4.19 -7.93
CA PRO A 164 10.19 4.02 -9.17
C PRO A 164 11.49 3.24 -8.90
N ASN A 165 11.90 2.37 -9.82
CA ASN A 165 13.09 1.53 -9.69
C ASN A 165 14.34 2.31 -9.25
N ARG A 166 14.59 3.47 -9.88
CA ARG A 166 15.72 4.33 -9.52
C ARG A 166 15.72 4.81 -8.05
N HIS A 167 14.52 5.05 -7.47
CA HIS A 167 14.42 5.47 -6.08
C HIS A 167 14.64 4.30 -5.12
N LEU A 168 14.08 3.14 -5.47
CA LEU A 168 14.28 1.93 -4.67
C LEU A 168 15.75 1.51 -4.67
N ALA A 169 16.39 1.47 -5.84
CA ALA A 169 17.81 1.14 -5.98
C ALA A 169 18.69 2.11 -5.17
N TRP A 170 18.41 3.41 -5.27
CA TRP A 170 19.14 4.41 -4.51
C TRP A 170 18.97 4.23 -3.00
N LEU A 171 17.74 4.03 -2.52
CA LEU A 171 17.46 3.87 -1.09
C LEU A 171 18.12 2.60 -0.53
N LEU A 172 18.05 1.49 -1.26
CA LEU A 172 18.73 0.24 -0.86
C LEU A 172 20.23 0.45 -0.77
N LYS A 173 20.85 1.07 -1.77
CA LYS A 173 22.29 1.39 -1.76
C LYS A 173 22.68 2.26 -0.57
N GLU A 174 21.92 3.32 -0.25
CA GLU A 174 22.19 4.17 0.92
C GLU A 174 22.14 3.37 2.23
N LEU A 175 21.24 2.39 2.32
CA LEU A 175 21.13 1.52 3.49
C LEU A 175 22.28 0.49 3.55
N ASP A 176 22.77 -0.01 2.41
CA ASP A 176 23.92 -0.91 2.32
C ASP A 176 25.21 -0.23 2.83
N GLU A 177 25.32 1.09 2.66
CA GLU A 177 26.45 1.88 3.17
C GLU A 177 26.40 2.07 4.71
N ILE A 178 25.30 1.71 5.38
CA ILE A 178 25.17 1.81 6.85
C ILE A 178 25.56 0.47 7.50
N GLY A 179 26.82 0.32 7.86
CA GLY A 179 27.44 -0.95 8.28
C GLY A 179 26.75 -1.70 9.46
N HIS A 180 25.94 -1.04 10.28
CA HIS A 180 25.20 -1.69 11.36
C HIS A 180 23.80 -2.15 10.96
N VAL A 181 23.24 -1.69 9.84
CA VAL A 181 22.01 -2.25 9.27
C VAL A 181 22.31 -3.62 8.70
N LYS A 182 21.59 -4.64 9.14
CA LYS A 182 21.82 -6.05 8.76
C LYS A 182 20.65 -6.66 8.00
N VAL A 183 19.47 -6.10 8.16
CA VAL A 183 18.25 -6.61 7.52
C VAL A 183 17.50 -5.45 6.86
N LYS A 184 17.24 -5.58 5.58
CA LYS A 184 16.37 -4.68 4.82
C LYS A 184 15.13 -5.46 4.40
N ARG A 185 13.98 -5.00 4.83
CA ARG A 185 12.69 -5.63 4.51
C ARG A 185 11.86 -4.72 3.63
N LEU A 186 11.22 -5.28 2.63
CA LEU A 186 10.34 -4.58 1.71
C LEU A 186 8.90 -4.98 1.96
N GLY A 187 8.11 -4.06 2.51
CA GLY A 187 6.68 -4.25 2.75
C GLY A 187 5.88 -3.98 1.48
N THR A 188 5.47 -5.04 0.79
CA THR A 188 4.76 -4.94 -0.49
C THR A 188 3.64 -5.96 -0.64
N ARG A 189 2.56 -5.57 -1.32
CA ARG A 189 1.51 -6.46 -1.84
C ARG A 189 1.51 -6.52 -3.38
N ILE A 190 2.40 -5.81 -4.04
CA ILE A 190 2.46 -5.73 -5.51
C ILE A 190 2.59 -7.10 -6.18
N PRO A 191 3.35 -8.09 -5.66
CA PRO A 191 3.37 -9.42 -6.28
C PRO A 191 1.98 -10.06 -6.39
N VAL A 192 1.04 -9.68 -5.51
CA VAL A 192 -0.35 -10.16 -5.52
C VAL A 192 -1.28 -9.20 -6.27
N THR A 193 -1.09 -7.88 -6.13
CA THR A 193 -2.05 -6.89 -6.63
C THR A 193 -1.72 -6.34 -8.02
N ALA A 194 -0.45 -6.43 -8.42
CA ALA A 194 0.08 -5.96 -9.70
C ALA A 194 1.34 -6.76 -10.12
N PRO A 195 1.26 -8.10 -10.30
CA PRO A 195 2.45 -8.93 -10.55
C PRO A 195 3.27 -8.49 -11.76
N MET A 196 2.66 -7.82 -12.72
CA MET A 196 3.36 -7.26 -13.90
C MET A 196 4.36 -6.13 -13.55
N ARG A 197 4.38 -5.67 -12.30
CA ARG A 197 5.36 -4.70 -11.80
C ARG A 197 6.66 -5.38 -11.37
N VAL A 198 6.62 -6.68 -11.10
CA VAL A 198 7.80 -7.47 -10.80
C VAL A 198 8.43 -7.86 -12.14
N ASP A 199 9.29 -6.99 -12.63
CA ASP A 199 10.02 -7.12 -13.88
C ASP A 199 11.51 -7.40 -13.62
N ASP A 200 12.25 -7.73 -14.69
CA ASP A 200 13.66 -8.10 -14.59
C ASP A 200 14.50 -6.97 -13.96
N GLU A 201 14.21 -5.69 -14.28
CA GLU A 201 14.91 -4.54 -13.70
C GLU A 201 14.72 -4.48 -12.17
N LEU A 202 13.50 -4.75 -11.68
CA LEU A 202 13.24 -4.81 -10.23
C LEU A 202 14.02 -5.96 -9.59
N LEU A 203 14.04 -7.13 -10.22
CA LEU A 203 14.77 -8.30 -9.71
C LEU A 203 16.27 -8.02 -9.64
N GLU A 204 16.86 -7.42 -10.67
CA GLU A 204 18.27 -7.01 -10.68
C GLU A 204 18.60 -6.04 -9.53
N ILE A 205 17.69 -5.09 -9.22
CA ILE A 205 17.87 -4.17 -8.09
C ILE A 205 17.86 -4.90 -6.75
N LEU A 206 16.99 -5.89 -6.60
CA LEU A 206 16.90 -6.66 -5.36
C LEU A 206 18.11 -7.58 -5.19
N GLU A 207 18.59 -8.19 -6.27
CA GLU A 207 19.79 -9.03 -6.27
C GLU A 207 21.09 -8.24 -6.03
N ALA A 208 21.12 -6.97 -6.42
CA ALA A 208 22.27 -6.10 -6.25
C ALA A 208 22.40 -5.52 -4.82
N SER A 209 21.36 -5.63 -4.00
CA SER A 209 21.37 -5.17 -2.61
C SER A 209 21.84 -6.30 -1.71
N ASP A 210 22.92 -6.09 -0.98
CA ASP A 210 23.45 -7.05 -0.02
C ASP A 210 22.44 -7.39 1.09
N ASP A 211 22.44 -8.64 1.52
CA ASP A 211 21.62 -9.16 2.62
C ASP A 211 22.11 -8.64 3.99
#